data_8989704298e85d350bb854fe08817919
#
_entry.id   8989704298e85d350bb854fe08817919
#
_cell.length_a   1.000
_cell.length_b   1.000
_cell.length_c   1.000
_cell.angle_alpha   90.00
_cell.angle_beta   90.00
_cell.angle_gamma   90.00
#
_symmetry.space_group_name_H-M   'P 1'
#
loop_
_entity.id
_entity.type
_entity.pdbx_description
1 polymer ?
#
loop_
_entity_poly.entity_id
_entity_poly.type
_entity_poly.pdbx_seq_one_letter_code
_entity_poly.pdbx_strand_id
1 'polypeptide(L)'
;MKINHLDAFSDNYIWTMESEGKIAIVDPGDAKPVHEYIKKTGYVLTDVLITHHHWDHTGGLEEVIAEYGCSAYGPSGGHIKGVTNPLQDNENFHILDYYEFRAFSAPGHTNDQLSYFCDMTEKPILFSGDTLFYAGCGRLFEGTPGDMLFSMDRYKELPPSTLVYCGHEYTESNLKFAMAVEPHNQDILQSMKQVQEARSINKPSLPSKIDTEFKINPF
;
A
#
# COMPACT_ATOMS: atom_id res chain seq x y z
N MET A 1 2.80 2.52 16.81
CA MET A 1 1.77 2.39 15.75
C MET A 1 1.56 0.92 15.43
N LYS A 2 0.32 0.47 15.37
CA LYS A 2 -0.05 -0.89 14.96
C LYS A 2 -0.66 -0.84 13.56
N ILE A 3 -0.29 -1.77 12.68
CA ILE A 3 -0.84 -1.84 11.33
C ILE A 3 -1.67 -3.11 11.21
N ASN A 4 -2.89 -2.98 10.66
CA ASN A 4 -3.78 -4.09 10.32
C ASN A 4 -4.32 -3.86 8.91
N HIS A 5 -5.17 -4.77 8.42
CA HIS A 5 -5.88 -4.64 7.15
C HIS A 5 -7.38 -4.87 7.33
N LEU A 6 -8.14 -4.29 6.43
CA LEU A 6 -9.54 -4.61 6.19
C LEU A 6 -9.64 -5.16 4.78
N ASP A 7 -10.29 -6.30 4.63
CA ASP A 7 -10.54 -6.87 3.31
C ASP A 7 -11.61 -6.05 2.59
N ALA A 8 -11.37 -5.72 1.33
CA ALA A 8 -12.32 -5.07 0.45
C ALA A 8 -12.36 -5.78 -0.90
N PHE A 9 -13.53 -5.82 -1.53
CA PHE A 9 -13.75 -6.51 -2.81
C PHE A 9 -13.26 -7.98 -2.79
N SER A 10 -12.50 -8.41 -3.80
CA SER A 10 -11.98 -9.79 -3.91
C SER A 10 -10.58 -9.96 -3.33
N ASP A 11 -9.76 -8.93 -3.39
CA ASP A 11 -8.32 -9.02 -3.11
C ASP A 11 -7.68 -7.69 -2.64
N ASN A 12 -8.44 -6.60 -2.51
CA ASN A 12 -7.93 -5.33 -2.01
C ASN A 12 -7.75 -5.34 -0.49
N TYR A 13 -6.70 -4.67 -0.04
CA TYR A 13 -6.47 -4.35 1.35
C TYR A 13 -6.60 -2.84 1.61
N ILE A 14 -7.51 -2.47 2.50
CA ILE A 14 -7.52 -1.14 3.13
C ILE A 14 -6.61 -1.25 4.36
N TRP A 15 -5.44 -0.64 4.31
CA TRP A 15 -4.52 -0.68 5.46
C TRP A 15 -4.97 0.27 6.56
N THR A 16 -4.83 -0.15 7.81
CA THR A 16 -5.13 0.68 8.98
C THR A 16 -3.87 0.89 9.80
N MET A 17 -3.68 2.11 10.28
CA MET A 17 -2.62 2.51 11.20
C MET A 17 -3.24 3.01 12.49
N GLU A 18 -2.94 2.38 13.61
CA GLU A 18 -3.60 2.61 14.89
C GLU A 18 -2.61 3.12 15.93
N SER A 19 -2.94 4.22 16.59
CA SER A 19 -2.18 4.79 17.68
C SER A 19 -3.08 5.59 18.63
N GLU A 20 -2.98 5.33 19.93
CA GLU A 20 -3.62 6.13 21.00
C GLU A 20 -5.13 6.41 20.79
N GLY A 21 -5.88 5.41 20.31
CA GLY A 21 -7.33 5.54 20.06
C GLY A 21 -7.68 6.27 18.76
N LYS A 22 -6.70 6.64 17.96
CA LYS A 22 -6.84 7.20 16.61
C LYS A 22 -6.49 6.16 15.56
N ILE A 23 -7.03 6.35 14.36
CA ILE A 23 -6.77 5.52 13.21
C ILE A 23 -6.57 6.37 11.95
N ALA A 24 -5.58 6.00 11.16
CA ALA A 24 -5.44 6.42 9.76
C ALA A 24 -5.64 5.22 8.85
N ILE A 25 -6.13 5.43 7.64
CA ILE A 25 -6.35 4.36 6.66
C ILE A 25 -5.73 4.69 5.31
N VAL A 26 -5.44 3.66 4.52
CA VAL A 26 -4.89 3.80 3.17
C VAL A 26 -5.84 3.13 2.18
N ASP A 27 -6.16 3.84 1.10
CA ASP A 27 -6.95 3.37 -0.05
C ASP A 27 -8.31 2.75 0.31
N PRO A 28 -9.23 3.52 0.90
CA PRO A 28 -10.58 3.04 1.22
C PRO A 28 -11.45 2.92 -0.05
N GLY A 29 -11.18 1.89 -0.86
CA GLY A 29 -11.99 1.63 -2.06
C GLY A 29 -13.46 1.32 -1.76
N ASP A 30 -13.73 0.76 -0.58
CA ASP A 30 -15.07 0.52 -0.03
C ASP A 30 -15.19 1.12 1.37
N ALA A 31 -16.19 1.96 1.60
CA ALA A 31 -16.44 2.58 2.90
C ALA A 31 -16.99 1.59 3.94
N LYS A 32 -17.69 0.55 3.52
CA LYS A 32 -18.37 -0.38 4.44
C LYS A 32 -17.42 -1.07 5.44
N PRO A 33 -16.31 -1.68 5.03
CA PRO A 33 -15.35 -2.27 5.98
C PRO A 33 -14.80 -1.25 6.98
N VAL A 34 -14.61 0.00 6.54
CA VAL A 34 -14.15 1.10 7.40
C VAL A 34 -15.18 1.42 8.47
N HIS A 35 -16.45 1.61 8.10
CA HIS A 35 -17.54 1.88 9.05
C HIS A 35 -17.71 0.77 10.08
N GLU A 36 -17.68 -0.49 9.63
CA GLU A 36 -17.77 -1.65 10.51
C GLU A 36 -16.60 -1.69 11.51
N TYR A 37 -15.40 -1.38 11.05
CA TYR A 37 -14.21 -1.38 11.89
C TYR A 37 -14.23 -0.25 12.93
N ILE A 38 -14.53 0.98 12.53
CA ILE A 38 -14.66 2.13 13.43
C ILE A 38 -15.76 1.87 14.48
N LYS A 39 -16.91 1.37 14.06
CA LYS A 39 -18.00 1.00 15.00
C LYS A 39 -17.58 -0.05 16.01
N LYS A 40 -16.78 -1.03 15.60
CA LYS A 40 -16.31 -2.13 16.45
C LYS A 40 -15.23 -1.67 17.44
N THR A 41 -14.33 -0.79 17.03
CA THR A 41 -13.16 -0.37 17.83
C THR A 41 -13.41 0.87 18.65
N GLY A 42 -14.30 1.76 18.20
CA GLY A 42 -14.52 3.08 18.79
C GLY A 42 -13.36 4.06 18.53
N TYR A 43 -12.46 3.75 17.60
CA TYR A 43 -11.36 4.64 17.24
C TYR A 43 -11.86 5.88 16.49
N VAL A 44 -11.10 6.96 16.61
CA VAL A 44 -11.36 8.21 15.86
C VAL A 44 -10.55 8.16 14.57
N LEU A 45 -11.23 8.16 13.42
CA LEU A 45 -10.58 8.27 12.11
C LEU A 45 -10.13 9.71 11.89
N THR A 46 -8.82 9.92 11.78
CA THR A 46 -8.22 11.25 11.62
C THR A 46 -7.69 11.51 10.22
N ASP A 47 -7.17 10.47 9.56
CA ASP A 47 -6.44 10.63 8.31
C ASP A 47 -6.75 9.51 7.31
N VAL A 48 -6.81 9.86 6.04
CA VAL A 48 -6.90 8.95 4.90
C VAL A 48 -5.74 9.24 3.95
N LEU A 49 -5.07 8.19 3.47
CA LEU A 49 -4.03 8.28 2.45
C LEU A 49 -4.54 7.61 1.18
N ILE A 50 -4.42 8.27 0.05
CA ILE A 50 -4.79 7.75 -1.27
C ILE A 50 -3.53 7.61 -2.10
N THR A 51 -3.25 6.42 -2.60
CA THR A 51 -2.06 6.18 -3.43
C THR A 51 -2.27 6.64 -4.88
N HIS A 52 -3.41 6.36 -5.48
CA HIS A 52 -3.73 6.74 -6.86
C HIS A 52 -5.24 6.77 -7.11
N HIS A 53 -5.66 7.16 -8.32
CA HIS A 53 -7.04 7.50 -8.63
C HIS A 53 -7.97 6.33 -8.95
N HIS A 54 -7.51 5.10 -9.06
CA HIS A 54 -8.38 3.97 -9.40
C HIS A 54 -9.52 3.81 -8.39
N TRP A 55 -10.69 3.43 -8.90
CA TRP A 55 -11.93 3.41 -8.12
C TRP A 55 -11.90 2.44 -6.93
N ASP A 56 -11.17 1.34 -7.07
CA ASP A 56 -11.01 0.32 -6.03
C ASP A 56 -10.07 0.76 -4.89
N HIS A 57 -9.42 1.93 -5.02
CA HIS A 57 -8.67 2.63 -3.97
C HIS A 57 -9.39 3.88 -3.46
N THR A 58 -10.29 4.46 -4.27
CA THR A 58 -10.92 5.75 -3.97
C THR A 58 -12.44 5.70 -3.79
N GLY A 59 -13.10 4.58 -4.13
CA GLY A 59 -14.57 4.50 -4.22
C GLY A 59 -15.31 4.80 -2.92
N GLY A 60 -14.72 4.53 -1.76
CA GLY A 60 -15.27 4.83 -0.45
C GLY A 60 -14.86 6.18 0.14
N LEU A 61 -13.91 6.91 -0.50
CA LEU A 61 -13.28 8.09 0.07
C LEU A 61 -14.28 9.20 0.43
N GLU A 62 -15.15 9.60 -0.53
CA GLU A 62 -16.09 10.69 -0.31
C GLU A 62 -17.07 10.39 0.85
N GLU A 63 -17.54 9.13 0.94
CA GLU A 63 -18.43 8.68 2.01
C GLU A 63 -17.72 8.70 3.38
N VAL A 64 -16.48 8.18 3.43
CA VAL A 64 -15.67 8.16 4.65
C VAL A 64 -15.41 9.58 5.16
N ILE A 65 -15.03 10.52 4.27
CA ILE A 65 -14.79 11.90 4.66
C ILE A 65 -16.09 12.57 5.15
N ALA A 66 -17.19 12.37 4.46
CA ALA A 66 -18.47 12.95 4.84
C ALA A 66 -18.94 12.49 6.23
N GLU A 67 -18.69 11.21 6.57
CA GLU A 67 -19.11 10.63 7.86
C GLU A 67 -18.19 11.04 9.00
N TYR A 68 -16.84 11.03 8.80
CA TYR A 68 -15.90 11.19 9.90
C TYR A 68 -15.21 12.56 9.96
N GLY A 69 -15.28 13.38 8.91
CA GLY A 69 -14.65 14.70 8.87
C GLY A 69 -13.11 14.65 8.94
N CYS A 70 -12.50 13.55 8.49
CA CYS A 70 -11.06 13.31 8.53
C CYS A 70 -10.31 14.04 7.41
N SER A 71 -8.99 14.23 7.57
CA SER A 71 -8.11 14.74 6.53
C SER A 71 -7.85 13.65 5.47
N ALA A 72 -7.78 14.03 4.20
CA ALA A 72 -7.43 13.11 3.13
C ALA A 72 -6.22 13.62 2.33
N TYR A 73 -5.16 12.85 2.35
CA TYR A 73 -3.91 13.09 1.63
C TYR A 73 -3.86 12.23 0.37
N GLY A 74 -3.36 12.77 -0.73
CA GLY A 74 -3.28 12.02 -1.98
C GLY A 74 -2.58 12.80 -3.09
N PRO A 75 -2.50 12.24 -4.31
CA PRO A 75 -1.87 12.87 -5.44
C PRO A 75 -2.42 14.28 -5.72
N SER A 76 -1.51 15.21 -6.01
CA SER A 76 -1.88 16.55 -6.47
C SER A 76 -2.50 16.48 -7.88
N GLY A 77 -3.26 17.52 -8.26
CA GLY A 77 -3.89 17.59 -9.59
C GLY A 77 -5.40 17.76 -9.53
N GLY A 78 -6.04 17.54 -8.38
CA GLY A 78 -7.45 17.84 -8.15
C GLY A 78 -8.43 16.90 -8.86
N HIS A 79 -7.96 15.78 -9.41
CA HIS A 79 -8.81 14.82 -10.13
C HIS A 79 -9.40 13.73 -9.20
N ILE A 80 -8.83 13.54 -8.02
CA ILE A 80 -9.38 12.62 -7.00
C ILE A 80 -10.28 13.43 -6.08
N LYS A 81 -11.57 13.22 -6.18
CA LYS A 81 -12.55 13.86 -5.31
C LYS A 81 -12.36 13.42 -3.86
N GLY A 82 -12.45 14.37 -2.93
CA GLY A 82 -12.28 14.10 -1.51
C GLY A 82 -10.85 14.30 -0.99
N VAL A 83 -9.82 14.34 -1.83
CA VAL A 83 -8.48 14.72 -1.38
C VAL A 83 -8.48 16.18 -0.93
N THR A 84 -8.24 16.41 0.36
CA THR A 84 -8.21 17.74 0.98
C THR A 84 -6.79 18.30 1.09
N ASN A 85 -5.81 17.43 1.15
CA ASN A 85 -4.39 17.75 1.32
C ASN A 85 -3.58 17.12 0.16
N PRO A 86 -3.53 17.79 -1.00
CA PRO A 86 -2.79 17.27 -2.15
C PRO A 86 -1.29 17.27 -1.88
N LEU A 87 -0.62 16.17 -2.18
CA LEU A 87 0.80 15.96 -1.97
C LEU A 87 1.57 15.90 -3.30
N GLN A 88 2.84 16.30 -3.23
CA GLN A 88 3.80 16.20 -4.31
C GLN A 88 4.95 15.25 -3.95
N ASP A 89 5.77 14.94 -4.94
CA ASP A 89 6.95 14.10 -4.74
C ASP A 89 7.91 14.70 -3.69
N ASN A 90 8.42 13.82 -2.80
CA ASN A 90 9.31 14.15 -1.69
C ASN A 90 8.72 15.10 -0.62
N GLU A 91 7.42 15.30 -0.60
CA GLU A 91 6.77 16.10 0.42
C GLU A 91 6.62 15.30 1.72
N ASN A 92 6.98 15.93 2.85
CA ASN A 92 6.77 15.36 4.19
C ASN A 92 5.44 15.89 4.76
N PHE A 93 4.71 15.01 5.43
CA PHE A 93 3.45 15.32 6.10
C PHE A 93 3.28 14.46 7.35
N HIS A 94 2.35 14.84 8.24
CA HIS A 94 2.11 14.10 9.47
C HIS A 94 0.71 13.50 9.48
N ILE A 95 0.60 12.29 10.02
CA ILE A 95 -0.66 11.61 10.34
C ILE A 95 -0.70 11.18 11.80
N LEU A 96 -1.89 10.95 12.32
CA LEU A 96 -2.10 10.56 13.72
C LEU A 96 -1.39 11.53 14.70
N ASP A 97 -1.26 12.82 14.32
CA ASP A 97 -0.60 13.91 15.03
C ASP A 97 0.92 13.76 15.25
N TYR A 98 1.50 12.62 14.99
CA TYR A 98 2.88 12.34 15.40
C TYR A 98 3.76 11.75 14.30
N TYR A 99 3.24 10.86 13.47
CA TYR A 99 4.06 10.11 12.51
C TYR A 99 4.31 10.92 11.25
N GLU A 100 5.58 11.25 10.99
CA GLU A 100 5.99 11.86 9.74
C GLU A 100 6.12 10.81 8.64
N PHE A 101 5.45 11.07 7.53
CA PHE A 101 5.54 10.32 6.30
C PHE A 101 6.13 11.16 5.19
N ARG A 102 6.83 10.51 4.26
CA ARG A 102 7.28 11.12 3.02
C ARG A 102 6.53 10.51 1.85
N ALA A 103 5.95 11.37 1.01
CA ALA A 103 5.33 10.98 -0.25
C ALA A 103 6.40 10.76 -1.32
N PHE A 104 6.32 9.66 -2.05
CA PHE A 104 7.15 9.36 -3.21
C PHE A 104 6.30 9.28 -4.45
N SER A 105 6.61 10.04 -5.50
CA SER A 105 6.05 9.78 -6.84
C SER A 105 6.52 8.42 -7.32
N ALA A 106 5.58 7.58 -7.71
CA ALA A 106 5.80 6.20 -8.11
C ALA A 106 5.04 5.84 -9.40
N PRO A 107 5.31 6.58 -10.52
CA PRO A 107 4.61 6.37 -11.78
C PRO A 107 4.89 4.99 -12.36
N GLY A 108 3.96 4.52 -13.19
CA GLY A 108 4.05 3.23 -13.89
C GLY A 108 2.69 2.57 -14.01
N HIS A 109 2.09 2.20 -12.89
CA HIS A 109 0.71 1.69 -12.85
C HIS A 109 -0.27 2.78 -13.30
N THR A 110 -0.24 3.92 -12.62
CA THR A 110 -0.82 5.19 -13.06
C THR A 110 0.27 6.27 -13.12
N ASN A 111 -0.03 7.43 -13.71
CA ASN A 111 0.92 8.53 -13.76
C ASN A 111 0.93 9.36 -12.48
N ASP A 112 -0.14 9.32 -11.71
CA ASP A 112 -0.33 10.12 -10.50
C ASP A 112 0.08 9.41 -9.21
N GLN A 113 0.44 8.12 -9.27
CA GLN A 113 0.65 7.32 -8.07
C GLN A 113 1.70 7.90 -7.13
N LEU A 114 1.33 7.96 -5.84
CA LEU A 114 2.21 8.20 -4.71
C LEU A 114 2.36 6.94 -3.86
N SER A 115 3.53 6.76 -3.30
CA SER A 115 3.78 5.80 -2.22
C SER A 115 4.18 6.56 -0.96
N TYR A 116 3.91 5.99 0.21
CA TYR A 116 4.08 6.67 1.49
C TYR A 116 5.06 5.91 2.38
N PHE A 117 6.17 6.54 2.72
CA PHE A 117 7.24 5.97 3.52
C PHE A 117 7.30 6.62 4.91
N CYS A 118 7.48 5.80 5.95
CA CYS A 118 7.73 6.26 7.31
C CYS A 118 8.81 5.39 7.97
N ASP A 119 9.79 6.03 8.60
CA ASP A 119 10.86 5.37 9.36
C ASP A 119 10.74 5.57 10.88
N MET A 120 9.67 6.18 11.36
CA MET A 120 9.40 6.44 12.78
C MET A 120 8.82 5.23 13.54
N THR A 121 8.78 4.06 12.92
CA THR A 121 8.28 2.82 13.50
C THR A 121 9.45 1.87 13.82
N GLU A 122 9.19 0.77 14.57
CA GLU A 122 10.22 -0.22 14.90
C GLU A 122 10.97 -0.72 13.64
N LYS A 123 10.26 -0.91 12.55
CA LYS A 123 10.81 -1.16 11.21
C LYS A 123 10.22 -0.14 10.26
N PRO A 124 11.02 0.44 9.34
CA PRO A 124 10.47 1.34 8.33
C PRO A 124 9.34 0.67 7.56
N ILE A 125 8.37 1.45 7.12
CA ILE A 125 7.19 1.00 6.38
C ILE A 125 7.02 1.77 5.08
N LEU A 126 6.50 1.10 4.06
CA LEU A 126 6.14 1.66 2.77
C LEU A 126 4.74 1.18 2.37
N PHE A 127 3.82 2.10 2.15
CA PHE A 127 2.59 1.81 1.43
C PHE A 127 2.84 2.07 -0.05
N SER A 128 2.95 1.00 -0.84
CA SER A 128 3.38 1.06 -2.25
C SER A 128 2.23 1.19 -3.24
N GLY A 129 0.98 1.14 -2.76
CA GLY A 129 -0.18 1.08 -3.66
C GLY A 129 -0.03 -0.06 -4.65
N ASP A 130 -0.14 0.27 -5.93
CA ASP A 130 -0.07 -0.68 -7.03
C ASP A 130 1.24 -0.57 -7.85
N THR A 131 2.31 -0.07 -7.25
CA THR A 131 3.63 -0.07 -7.90
C THR A 131 4.42 -1.33 -7.58
N LEU A 132 4.79 -1.56 -6.32
CA LEU A 132 5.54 -2.74 -5.88
C LEU A 132 4.59 -3.71 -5.17
N PHE A 133 4.43 -4.89 -5.72
CA PHE A 133 3.75 -6.02 -5.09
C PHE A 133 4.76 -7.04 -4.57
N TYR A 134 4.32 -7.91 -3.67
CA TYR A 134 5.13 -9.06 -3.25
C TYR A 134 5.44 -9.94 -4.48
N ALA A 135 6.74 -10.05 -4.83
CA ALA A 135 7.27 -10.75 -6.00
C ALA A 135 6.72 -10.26 -7.36
N GLY A 136 6.36 -8.97 -7.46
CA GLY A 136 5.79 -8.44 -8.69
C GLY A 136 5.70 -6.93 -8.71
N CYS A 137 5.11 -6.39 -9.76
CA CYS A 137 4.78 -4.99 -9.91
C CYS A 137 3.40 -4.80 -10.52
N GLY A 138 2.88 -3.57 -10.44
CA GLY A 138 1.60 -3.21 -11.03
C GLY A 138 1.61 -3.28 -12.55
N ARG A 139 0.44 -3.56 -13.13
CA ARG A 139 0.24 -3.47 -14.57
C ARG A 139 0.38 -2.00 -15.02
N LEU A 140 1.03 -1.79 -16.15
CA LEU A 140 1.19 -0.47 -16.74
C LEU A 140 -0.10 -0.07 -17.49
N PHE A 141 -0.98 0.70 -16.85
CA PHE A 141 -2.18 1.23 -17.50
C PHE A 141 -1.91 2.55 -18.19
N GLU A 142 -1.09 3.41 -17.58
CA GLU A 142 -0.83 4.77 -18.06
C GLU A 142 0.64 5.04 -18.29
N GLY A 143 1.51 4.54 -17.40
CA GLY A 143 2.95 4.75 -17.50
C GLY A 143 3.64 3.77 -18.43
N THR A 144 4.94 3.95 -18.58
CA THR A 144 5.84 3.14 -19.39
C THR A 144 6.68 2.19 -18.52
N PRO A 145 7.35 1.17 -19.12
CA PRO A 145 8.34 0.37 -18.38
C PRO A 145 9.45 1.20 -17.74
N GLY A 146 9.84 2.33 -18.38
CA GLY A 146 10.83 3.26 -17.83
C GLY A 146 10.33 3.96 -16.55
N ASP A 147 9.06 4.34 -16.51
CA ASP A 147 8.45 4.95 -15.32
C ASP A 147 8.37 3.95 -14.17
N MET A 148 7.95 2.70 -14.43
CA MET A 148 7.94 1.65 -13.42
C MET A 148 9.36 1.35 -12.90
N LEU A 149 10.35 1.24 -13.80
CA LEU A 149 11.73 1.04 -13.40
C LEU A 149 12.25 2.20 -12.52
N PHE A 150 11.94 3.44 -12.89
CA PHE A 150 12.26 4.62 -12.06
C PHE A 150 11.68 4.47 -10.65
N SER A 151 10.43 4.05 -10.53
CA SER A 151 9.76 3.86 -9.25
C SER A 151 10.39 2.72 -8.42
N MET A 152 10.70 1.60 -9.07
CA MET A 152 11.36 0.45 -8.43
C MET A 152 12.78 0.81 -7.96
N ASP A 153 13.55 1.57 -8.74
CA ASP A 153 14.90 2.01 -8.36
C ASP A 153 14.88 2.92 -7.12
N ARG A 154 13.86 3.77 -6.98
CA ARG A 154 13.68 4.58 -5.75
C ARG A 154 13.45 3.72 -4.50
N TYR A 155 12.69 2.62 -4.63
CA TYR A 155 12.46 1.73 -3.50
C TYR A 155 13.71 0.94 -3.11
N LYS A 156 14.62 0.67 -4.04
CA LYS A 156 15.93 0.04 -3.75
C LYS A 156 16.81 0.90 -2.84
N GLU A 157 16.59 2.21 -2.78
CA GLU A 157 17.31 3.13 -1.89
C GLU A 157 16.78 3.10 -0.45
N LEU A 158 15.60 2.51 -0.21
CA LEU A 158 15.01 2.38 1.11
C LEU A 158 15.79 1.34 1.97
N PRO A 159 15.74 1.47 3.31
CA PRO A 159 16.36 0.47 4.18
C PRO A 159 15.86 -0.95 3.84
N PRO A 160 16.77 -1.95 3.71
CA PRO A 160 16.38 -3.32 3.37
C PRO A 160 15.35 -3.96 4.33
N SER A 161 15.27 -3.45 5.57
CA SER A 161 14.29 -3.89 6.58
C SER A 161 12.89 -3.30 6.38
N THR A 162 12.68 -2.39 5.42
CA THR A 162 11.39 -1.74 5.17
C THR A 162 10.32 -2.77 4.84
N LEU A 163 9.21 -2.71 5.58
CA LEU A 163 8.02 -3.53 5.33
C LEU A 163 7.17 -2.87 4.24
N VAL A 164 6.75 -3.65 3.25
CA VAL A 164 6.00 -3.18 2.08
C VAL A 164 4.55 -3.66 2.17
N TYR A 165 3.65 -2.69 2.19
CA TYR A 165 2.20 -2.87 2.24
C TYR A 165 1.61 -2.41 0.91
N CYS A 166 1.34 -3.34 0.00
CA CYS A 166 0.74 -3.05 -1.31
C CYS A 166 -0.79 -3.15 -1.26
N GLY A 167 -1.47 -2.69 -2.33
CA GLY A 167 -2.92 -2.61 -2.40
C GLY A 167 -3.65 -3.95 -2.50
N HIS A 168 -3.01 -5.00 -3.00
CA HIS A 168 -3.67 -6.25 -3.36
C HIS A 168 -2.96 -7.52 -2.89
N GLU A 169 -3.74 -8.59 -2.67
CA GLU A 169 -3.27 -9.95 -2.38
C GLU A 169 -2.99 -10.73 -3.67
N TYR A 170 -2.02 -10.29 -4.46
CA TYR A 170 -1.60 -10.94 -5.72
C TYR A 170 -0.41 -11.89 -5.57
N THR A 171 0.10 -12.06 -4.36
CA THR A 171 1.39 -12.69 -4.07
C THR A 171 1.53 -14.10 -4.67
N GLU A 172 0.52 -14.96 -4.50
CA GLU A 172 0.60 -16.33 -5.03
C GLU A 172 0.68 -16.35 -6.57
N SER A 173 -0.05 -15.45 -7.23
CA SER A 173 -0.01 -15.30 -8.70
C SER A 173 1.33 -14.75 -9.16
N ASN A 174 1.85 -13.74 -8.47
CA ASN A 174 3.15 -13.14 -8.77
C ASN A 174 4.30 -14.15 -8.60
N LEU A 175 4.28 -14.93 -7.52
CA LEU A 175 5.28 -15.97 -7.28
C LEU A 175 5.23 -17.08 -8.35
N LYS A 176 4.05 -17.44 -8.87
CA LYS A 176 3.95 -18.37 -10.02
C LYS A 176 4.65 -17.82 -11.26
N PHE A 177 4.51 -16.51 -11.51
CA PHE A 177 5.23 -15.84 -12.60
C PHE A 177 6.74 -15.80 -12.32
N ALA A 178 7.16 -15.40 -11.12
CA ALA A 178 8.56 -15.35 -10.73
C ALA A 178 9.26 -16.72 -10.85
N MET A 179 8.57 -17.81 -10.46
CA MET A 179 9.05 -19.19 -10.65
C MET A 179 9.21 -19.56 -12.13
N ALA A 180 8.37 -19.04 -13.02
CA ALA A 180 8.50 -19.29 -14.46
C ALA A 180 9.71 -18.54 -15.07
N VAL A 181 10.03 -17.36 -14.53
CA VAL A 181 11.18 -16.54 -14.96
C VAL A 181 12.49 -17.08 -14.38
N GLU A 182 12.49 -17.45 -13.10
CA GLU A 182 13.66 -17.93 -12.36
C GLU A 182 13.41 -19.31 -11.72
N PRO A 183 13.30 -20.40 -12.50
CA PRO A 183 12.84 -21.70 -12.00
C PRO A 183 13.77 -22.37 -10.99
N HIS A 184 15.02 -21.90 -10.85
CA HIS A 184 16.02 -22.43 -9.92
C HIS A 184 16.25 -21.56 -8.70
N ASN A 185 15.52 -20.43 -8.57
CA ASN A 185 15.65 -19.54 -7.44
C ASN A 185 14.97 -20.13 -6.19
N GLN A 186 15.79 -20.52 -5.22
CA GLN A 186 15.33 -21.20 -3.99
C GLN A 186 14.54 -20.25 -3.08
N ASP A 187 14.85 -18.95 -3.10
CA ASP A 187 14.14 -17.95 -2.29
C ASP A 187 12.69 -17.80 -2.79
N ILE A 188 12.44 -17.86 -4.11
CA ILE A 188 11.09 -17.85 -4.69
C ILE A 188 10.32 -19.11 -4.26
N LEU A 189 10.94 -20.29 -4.33
CA LEU A 189 10.31 -21.55 -3.93
C LEU A 189 9.94 -21.55 -2.45
N GLN A 190 10.84 -21.03 -1.60
CA GLN A 190 10.59 -20.91 -0.17
C GLN A 190 9.46 -19.90 0.12
N SER A 191 9.46 -18.75 -0.54
CA SER A 191 8.41 -17.74 -0.42
C SER A 191 7.04 -18.29 -0.83
N MET A 192 6.97 -19.03 -1.94
CA MET A 192 5.74 -19.68 -2.37
C MET A 192 5.16 -20.60 -1.28
N LYS A 193 6.00 -21.45 -0.67
CA LYS A 193 5.56 -22.34 0.40
C LYS A 193 5.00 -21.57 1.60
N GLN A 194 5.70 -20.53 2.06
CA GLN A 194 5.28 -19.70 3.18
C GLN A 194 3.95 -18.99 2.90
N VAL A 195 3.80 -18.46 1.68
CA VAL A 195 2.57 -17.80 1.24
C VAL A 195 1.40 -18.78 1.20
N GLN A 196 1.59 -19.98 0.61
CA GLN A 196 0.55 -20.99 0.58
C GLN A 196 0.14 -21.46 2.00
N GLU A 197 1.09 -21.61 2.91
CA GLU A 197 0.80 -21.93 4.32
C GLU A 197 -0.04 -20.82 4.97
N ALA A 198 0.32 -19.54 4.79
CA ALA A 198 -0.44 -18.42 5.32
C ALA A 198 -1.85 -18.34 4.72
N ARG A 199 -1.96 -18.43 3.38
CA ARG A 199 -3.25 -18.35 2.67
C ARG A 199 -4.18 -19.53 2.96
N SER A 200 -3.63 -20.73 3.24
CA SER A 200 -4.44 -21.90 3.62
C SER A 200 -5.24 -21.72 4.91
N ILE A 201 -4.82 -20.77 5.77
CA ILE A 201 -5.49 -20.39 7.03
C ILE A 201 -6.09 -18.98 6.96
N ASN A 202 -6.34 -18.47 5.75
CA ASN A 202 -6.89 -17.14 5.48
C ASN A 202 -6.08 -15.97 6.10
N LYS A 203 -4.78 -16.12 6.28
CA LYS A 203 -3.90 -15.01 6.66
C LYS A 203 -3.38 -14.28 5.43
N PRO A 204 -3.21 -12.95 5.47
CA PRO A 204 -2.56 -12.21 4.41
C PRO A 204 -1.12 -12.69 4.22
N SER A 205 -0.63 -12.62 2.98
CA SER A 205 0.79 -12.83 2.68
C SER A 205 1.65 -11.60 2.97
N LEU A 206 1.01 -10.47 3.12
CA LEU A 206 1.62 -9.15 3.36
C LEU A 206 1.77 -8.84 4.86
N PRO A 207 2.71 -7.96 5.26
CA PRO A 207 3.61 -7.21 4.37
C PRO A 207 4.76 -8.06 3.83
N SER A 208 5.29 -7.69 2.67
CA SER A 208 6.58 -8.15 2.20
C SER A 208 7.71 -7.29 2.80
N LYS A 209 8.93 -7.41 2.29
CA LYS A 209 10.08 -6.66 2.78
C LYS A 209 11.04 -6.35 1.63
N ILE A 210 11.59 -5.17 1.58
CA ILE A 210 12.53 -4.75 0.51
C ILE A 210 13.66 -5.78 0.32
N ASP A 211 14.29 -6.26 1.38
CA ASP A 211 15.32 -7.32 1.29
C ASP A 211 14.81 -8.64 0.68
N THR A 212 13.54 -8.95 0.88
CA THR A 212 12.91 -10.12 0.27
C THR A 212 12.68 -9.87 -1.22
N GLU A 213 12.13 -8.70 -1.58
CA GLU A 213 11.89 -8.33 -2.97
C GLU A 213 13.17 -8.37 -3.82
N PHE A 214 14.31 -7.95 -3.29
CA PHE A 214 15.61 -8.08 -3.97
C PHE A 214 15.98 -9.51 -4.37
N LYS A 215 15.46 -10.51 -3.68
CA LYS A 215 15.79 -11.93 -3.89
C LYS A 215 14.83 -12.65 -4.82
N ILE A 216 13.58 -12.17 -4.87
CA ILE A 216 12.49 -12.94 -5.49
C ILE A 216 11.70 -12.18 -6.55
N ASN A 217 11.80 -10.84 -6.60
CA ASN A 217 11.03 -10.03 -7.53
C ASN A 217 11.76 -9.96 -8.88
N PRO A 218 11.13 -10.39 -9.97
CA PRO A 218 11.77 -10.43 -11.31
C PRO A 218 11.81 -9.07 -12.02
N PHE A 219 11.32 -7.98 -11.39
CA PHE A 219 11.23 -6.64 -11.97
C PHE A 219 12.22 -5.62 -11.38
#